data_94e417f017aaed9e582b7a8047c8ef34
#
_entry.id   94e417f017aaed9e582b7a8047c8ef34
#
_cell.length_a   1.000
_cell.length_b   1.000
_cell.length_c   1.000
_cell.angle_alpha   90.00
_cell.angle_beta   90.00
_cell.angle_gamma   90.00
#
_symmetry.space_group_name_H-M   'P 1'
#
loop_
_entity.id
_entity.type
_entity.pdbx_description
1 polymer ?
#
loop_
_entity_poly.entity_id
_entity_poly.type
_entity_poly.pdbx_seq_one_letter_code
_entity_poly.pdbx_strand_id
1 'polypeptide(L)'
;VDDIHLIIANSLHRKMTAWEMKRMVGADIYNEYYPDRYYNHDAEDDDNLVTLGVTRHNEPLRVNKRAIESDLLIYLNINLVPMDGGHKSVAVGLCDYESLRAHHDPQTIRDSDSYMDPPKSVLNHKVIRLGKLVDEQCKVFHIETAINNRMFPEGYDILTRNEDEFSFADRMKWEVMAKTFSKMPRMARRKMLHAIPAQYELIACY
;
A
#
# COMPACT_ATOMS: atom_id res chain seq x y z
N VAL A 1 17.67 19.17 -12.42
CA VAL A 1 17.25 17.99 -13.19
C VAL A 1 15.74 18.11 -13.39
N ASP A 2 15.35 18.74 -14.53
CA ASP A 2 13.95 19.17 -14.76
C ASP A 2 13.00 17.99 -15.13
N ASP A 3 13.57 16.83 -15.37
CA ASP A 3 12.85 15.63 -15.87
C ASP A 3 12.43 14.64 -14.76
N ILE A 4 12.64 14.96 -13.49
CA ILE A 4 12.26 14.10 -12.37
C ILE A 4 10.99 14.61 -11.70
N HIS A 5 10.00 13.76 -11.60
CA HIS A 5 8.78 13.97 -10.82
C HIS A 5 8.69 12.99 -9.66
N LEU A 6 8.25 13.47 -8.51
CA LEU A 6 7.98 12.69 -7.32
C LEU A 6 6.47 12.65 -7.09
N ILE A 7 5.87 11.47 -7.13
CA ILE A 7 4.42 11.30 -7.01
C ILE A 7 4.13 10.42 -5.80
N ILE A 8 3.32 10.91 -4.87
CA ILE A 8 2.83 10.12 -3.75
C ILE A 8 1.72 9.19 -4.25
N ALA A 9 1.98 7.88 -4.23
CA ALA A 9 1.07 6.86 -4.70
C ALA A 9 0.03 6.51 -3.61
N ASN A 10 -0.84 7.46 -3.29
CA ASN A 10 -1.81 7.36 -2.20
C ASN A 10 -3.14 6.71 -2.60
N SER A 11 -3.31 6.28 -3.85
CA SER A 11 -4.59 5.69 -4.30
C SER A 11 -5.79 6.59 -3.91
N LEU A 12 -6.79 6.01 -3.25
CA LEU A 12 -7.95 6.72 -2.68
C LEU A 12 -7.73 7.19 -1.23
N HIS A 13 -6.56 6.95 -0.65
CA HIS A 13 -6.27 7.46 0.69
C HIS A 13 -6.18 8.98 0.68
N ARG A 14 -6.35 9.58 1.87
CA ARG A 14 -6.20 11.01 2.00
C ARG A 14 -4.84 11.48 1.47
N LYS A 15 -4.85 12.64 0.84
CA LYS A 15 -3.61 13.29 0.40
C LYS A 15 -2.72 13.59 1.61
N MET A 16 -1.42 13.40 1.45
CA MET A 16 -0.43 13.82 2.44
C MET A 16 -0.41 15.35 2.53
N THR A 17 -0.32 15.86 3.76
CA THR A 17 -0.14 17.28 3.99
C THR A 17 1.26 17.74 3.59
N ALA A 18 1.44 19.04 3.34
CA ALA A 18 2.74 19.62 3.03
C ALA A 18 3.82 19.30 4.10
N TRP A 19 3.42 19.24 5.38
CA TRP A 19 4.31 18.85 6.47
C TRP A 19 4.76 17.39 6.38
N GLU A 20 3.84 16.47 6.08
CA GLU A 20 4.15 15.04 5.90
C GLU A 20 5.06 14.82 4.69
N MET A 21 4.74 15.47 3.56
CA MET A 21 5.55 15.42 2.35
C MET A 21 6.97 15.93 2.59
N LYS A 22 7.10 17.08 3.25
CA LYS A 22 8.40 17.64 3.62
C LYS A 22 9.19 16.73 4.55
N ARG A 23 8.52 16.06 5.50
CA ARG A 23 9.14 15.10 6.40
C ARG A 23 9.63 13.84 5.69
N MET A 24 8.91 13.40 4.66
CA MET A 24 9.25 12.20 3.90
C MET A 24 10.54 12.33 3.12
N VAL A 25 10.73 13.44 2.40
CA VAL A 25 11.86 13.63 1.49
C VAL A 25 12.94 14.60 2.03
N GLY A 26 12.66 15.28 3.12
CA GLY A 26 13.52 16.33 3.66
C GLY A 26 13.23 17.71 3.06
N ALA A 27 13.76 18.74 3.74
CA ALA A 27 13.45 20.12 3.39
C ALA A 27 13.98 20.53 2.01
N ASP A 28 15.17 20.09 1.66
CA ASP A 28 15.85 20.51 0.43
C ASP A 28 15.12 19.98 -0.80
N ILE A 29 14.83 18.68 -0.84
CA ILE A 29 14.06 18.05 -1.94
C ILE A 29 12.65 18.65 -1.99
N TYR A 30 11.99 18.80 -0.83
CA TYR A 30 10.66 19.41 -0.79
C TYR A 30 10.65 20.81 -1.41
N ASN A 31 11.58 21.67 -1.03
CA ASN A 31 11.61 23.05 -1.51
C ASN A 31 11.99 23.15 -3.00
N GLU A 32 12.74 22.19 -3.53
CA GLU A 32 13.14 22.15 -4.94
C GLU A 32 12.01 21.66 -5.85
N TYR A 33 11.24 20.65 -5.41
CA TYR A 33 10.31 19.92 -6.27
C TYR A 33 8.83 20.30 -6.05
N TYR A 34 8.45 20.74 -4.87
CA TYR A 34 7.06 21.10 -4.55
C TYR A 34 6.72 22.52 -5.03
N PRO A 35 5.52 22.77 -5.58
CA PRO A 35 4.43 21.78 -5.83
C PRO A 35 4.48 21.14 -7.22
N ASP A 36 5.27 21.66 -8.15
CA ASP A 36 5.15 21.36 -9.58
C ASP A 36 5.63 19.96 -9.96
N ARG A 37 6.64 19.48 -9.24
CA ARG A 37 7.29 18.18 -9.49
C ARG A 37 7.24 17.22 -8.30
N TYR A 38 6.63 17.62 -7.19
CA TYR A 38 6.39 16.78 -6.03
C TYR A 38 4.97 16.99 -5.51
N TYR A 39 4.10 16.00 -5.70
CA TYR A 39 2.67 16.12 -5.41
C TYR A 39 2.03 14.77 -5.08
N ASN A 40 0.84 14.85 -4.49
CA ASN A 40 0.00 13.67 -4.29
C ASN A 40 -0.67 13.25 -5.61
N HIS A 41 -0.75 11.95 -5.86
CA HIS A 41 -1.68 11.43 -6.85
C HIS A 41 -3.10 11.86 -6.47
N ASP A 42 -3.89 12.18 -7.49
CA ASP A 42 -5.31 12.50 -7.35
C ASP A 42 -6.13 11.55 -8.22
N ALA A 43 -6.85 10.63 -7.56
CA ALA A 43 -7.66 9.62 -8.24
C ALA A 43 -8.96 10.18 -8.87
N GLU A 44 -9.26 11.46 -8.64
CA GLU A 44 -10.45 12.16 -9.16
C GLU A 44 -10.08 13.25 -10.19
N ASP A 45 -8.80 13.44 -10.48
CA ASP A 45 -8.32 14.41 -11.46
C ASP A 45 -8.28 13.80 -12.86
N ASP A 46 -9.40 13.88 -13.58
CA ASP A 46 -9.56 13.30 -14.91
C ASP A 46 -8.55 13.82 -15.94
N ASP A 47 -8.06 15.04 -15.80
CA ASP A 47 -7.07 15.64 -16.74
C ASP A 47 -5.68 14.99 -16.58
N ASN A 48 -5.39 14.46 -15.40
CA ASN A 48 -4.13 13.80 -15.05
C ASN A 48 -4.24 12.27 -14.98
N LEU A 49 -5.30 11.70 -15.52
CA LEU A 49 -5.50 10.26 -15.62
C LEU A 49 -5.50 9.81 -17.09
N VAL A 50 -4.92 8.66 -17.38
CA VAL A 50 -4.92 8.02 -18.70
C VAL A 50 -5.41 6.59 -18.62
N THR A 51 -6.25 6.20 -19.58
CA THR A 51 -6.75 4.83 -19.71
C THR A 51 -5.70 3.95 -20.38
N LEU A 52 -5.26 2.88 -19.71
CA LEU A 52 -4.34 1.90 -20.27
C LEU A 52 -5.08 0.79 -21.04
N GLY A 53 -6.30 0.49 -20.66
CA GLY A 53 -7.12 -0.52 -21.31
C GLY A 53 -8.06 -1.23 -20.36
N VAL A 54 -8.55 -2.37 -20.81
CA VAL A 54 -9.46 -3.26 -20.07
C VAL A 54 -8.95 -4.69 -20.22
N THR A 55 -8.83 -5.41 -19.11
CA THR A 55 -8.42 -6.82 -19.15
C THR A 55 -9.49 -7.71 -19.81
N ARG A 56 -9.11 -8.95 -20.17
CA ARG A 56 -10.07 -9.95 -20.67
C ARG A 56 -11.22 -10.28 -19.72
N HIS A 57 -11.09 -9.89 -18.46
CA HIS A 57 -12.09 -10.07 -17.42
C HIS A 57 -12.93 -8.80 -17.17
N ASN A 58 -12.90 -7.86 -18.11
CA ASN A 58 -13.62 -6.59 -18.04
C ASN A 58 -13.21 -5.70 -16.82
N GLU A 59 -11.92 -5.72 -16.48
CA GLU A 59 -11.33 -4.89 -15.44
C GLU A 59 -10.67 -3.68 -16.11
N PRO A 60 -11.21 -2.46 -15.98
CA PRO A 60 -10.61 -1.25 -16.56
C PRO A 60 -9.40 -0.80 -15.71
N LEU A 61 -8.45 -0.14 -16.36
CA LEU A 61 -7.34 0.51 -15.69
C LEU A 61 -7.11 1.91 -16.23
N ARG A 62 -7.28 2.90 -15.35
CA ARG A 62 -6.84 4.28 -15.54
C ARG A 62 -5.84 4.61 -14.45
N VAL A 63 -4.75 5.24 -14.82
CA VAL A 63 -3.67 5.57 -13.87
C VAL A 63 -3.14 6.98 -14.13
N ASN A 64 -2.32 7.45 -13.19
CA ASN A 64 -1.67 8.75 -13.29
C ASN A 64 -0.90 8.88 -14.61
N LYS A 65 -1.29 9.88 -15.40
CA LYS A 65 -0.77 10.14 -16.75
C LYS A 65 0.74 10.37 -16.75
N ARG A 66 1.23 11.21 -15.84
CA ARG A 66 2.66 11.53 -15.76
C ARG A 66 3.52 10.28 -15.47
N ALA A 67 3.02 9.38 -14.62
CA ALA A 67 3.74 8.14 -14.31
C ALA A 67 3.90 7.25 -15.55
N ILE A 68 2.88 7.16 -16.39
CA ILE A 68 2.88 6.30 -17.59
C ILE A 68 3.61 6.94 -18.78
N GLU A 69 3.56 8.25 -18.92
CA GLU A 69 4.27 8.99 -19.95
C GLU A 69 5.77 9.18 -19.67
N SER A 70 6.26 8.69 -18.51
CA SER A 70 7.66 8.75 -18.17
C SER A 70 8.47 7.65 -18.87
N ASP A 71 9.70 7.93 -19.24
CA ASP A 71 10.62 6.93 -19.83
C ASP A 71 10.95 5.79 -18.85
N LEU A 72 10.91 6.09 -17.57
CA LEU A 72 11.12 5.14 -16.47
C LEU A 72 10.34 5.57 -15.24
N LEU A 73 9.52 4.68 -14.72
CA LEU A 73 8.88 4.80 -13.43
C LEU A 73 9.68 4.01 -12.37
N ILE A 74 10.26 4.71 -11.39
CA ILE A 74 10.90 4.08 -10.24
C ILE A 74 9.91 4.07 -9.09
N TYR A 75 9.45 2.90 -8.69
CA TYR A 75 8.52 2.74 -7.58
C TYR A 75 9.25 2.33 -6.30
N LEU A 76 9.13 3.19 -5.28
CA LEU A 76 9.70 2.95 -3.94
C LEU A 76 8.59 2.48 -3.01
N ASN A 77 8.72 1.29 -2.45
CA ASN A 77 7.69 0.70 -1.59
C ASN A 77 8.27 -0.01 -0.37
N ILE A 78 7.48 -0.02 0.71
CA ILE A 78 7.72 -0.84 1.89
C ILE A 78 6.66 -1.93 1.90
N ASN A 79 7.09 -3.20 1.82
CA ASN A 79 6.18 -4.33 1.90
C ASN A 79 5.89 -4.66 3.37
N LEU A 80 4.67 -4.37 3.79
CA LEU A 80 4.17 -4.61 5.15
C LEU A 80 3.57 -6.01 5.29
N VAL A 81 3.00 -6.53 4.20
CA VAL A 81 2.32 -7.82 4.14
C VAL A 81 2.67 -8.53 2.82
N PRO A 82 2.50 -9.88 2.74
CA PRO A 82 2.90 -10.65 1.56
C PRO A 82 2.24 -10.24 0.24
N MET A 83 1.10 -9.57 0.29
CA MET A 83 0.39 -9.10 -0.90
C MET A 83 0.85 -7.72 -1.38
N ASP A 84 1.76 -7.06 -0.68
CA ASP A 84 2.30 -5.76 -1.10
C ASP A 84 3.36 -5.91 -2.18
N GLY A 85 3.66 -4.81 -2.85
CA GLY A 85 4.68 -4.75 -3.87
C GLY A 85 4.24 -5.15 -5.27
N GLY A 86 5.20 -5.27 -6.18
CA GLY A 86 4.97 -5.65 -7.56
C GLY A 86 3.94 -4.75 -8.27
N HIS A 87 3.12 -5.35 -9.09
CA HIS A 87 2.09 -4.63 -9.87
C HIS A 87 1.07 -3.86 -9.03
N LYS A 88 0.81 -4.29 -7.77
CA LYS A 88 -0.08 -3.57 -6.85
C LYS A 88 0.35 -2.13 -6.65
N SER A 89 1.64 -1.89 -6.62
CA SER A 89 2.22 -0.58 -6.39
C SER A 89 1.71 0.47 -7.39
N VAL A 90 1.70 0.15 -8.66
CA VAL A 90 1.25 1.07 -9.73
C VAL A 90 -0.24 0.93 -10.00
N ALA A 91 -0.72 -0.30 -10.21
CA ALA A 91 -2.11 -0.56 -10.58
C ALA A 91 -3.13 -0.20 -9.49
N VAL A 92 -2.69 -0.09 -8.23
CA VAL A 92 -3.54 0.35 -7.11
C VAL A 92 -3.11 1.72 -6.61
N GLY A 93 -1.81 1.96 -6.42
CA GLY A 93 -1.29 3.18 -5.83
C GLY A 93 -1.51 4.45 -6.66
N LEU A 94 -1.59 4.32 -7.98
CA LEU A 94 -1.71 5.42 -8.93
C LEU A 94 -2.98 5.36 -9.79
N CYS A 95 -3.95 4.48 -9.46
CA CYS A 95 -5.17 4.33 -10.23
C CYS A 95 -6.29 5.26 -9.78
N ASP A 96 -7.33 5.37 -10.61
CA ASP A 96 -8.57 6.06 -10.29
C ASP A 96 -9.54 5.18 -9.49
N TYR A 97 -10.67 5.78 -9.09
CA TYR A 97 -11.71 5.10 -8.32
C TYR A 97 -12.35 3.93 -9.07
N GLU A 98 -12.65 4.08 -10.36
CA GLU A 98 -13.31 3.03 -11.13
C GLU A 98 -12.42 1.81 -11.33
N SER A 99 -11.12 2.02 -11.55
CA SER A 99 -10.12 0.94 -11.60
C SER A 99 -10.03 0.21 -10.26
N LEU A 100 -9.97 0.96 -9.15
CA LEU A 100 -9.93 0.37 -7.82
C LEU A 100 -11.19 -0.43 -7.52
N ARG A 101 -12.36 0.09 -7.84
CA ARG A 101 -13.65 -0.57 -7.65
C ARG A 101 -13.74 -1.90 -8.39
N ALA A 102 -13.10 -2.02 -9.56
CA ALA A 102 -13.11 -3.27 -10.34
C ALA A 102 -12.42 -4.44 -9.62
N HIS A 103 -11.52 -4.16 -8.68
CA HIS A 103 -10.83 -5.22 -7.92
C HIS A 103 -11.05 -5.19 -6.40
N HIS A 104 -11.62 -4.11 -5.85
CA HIS A 104 -12.03 -4.01 -4.44
C HIS A 104 -13.55 -4.15 -4.27
N ASP A 105 -14.18 -5.02 -5.03
CA ASP A 105 -15.60 -5.28 -4.96
C ASP A 105 -15.95 -6.38 -3.92
N PRO A 106 -17.21 -6.43 -3.43
CA PRO A 106 -17.63 -7.43 -2.44
C PRO A 106 -17.50 -8.88 -2.89
N GLN A 107 -17.54 -9.14 -4.21
CA GLN A 107 -17.37 -10.49 -4.74
C GLN A 107 -15.93 -10.95 -4.64
N THR A 108 -14.99 -10.08 -4.99
CA THR A 108 -13.55 -10.33 -4.81
C THR A 108 -13.21 -10.68 -3.37
N ILE A 109 -13.85 -10.01 -2.39
CA ILE A 109 -13.68 -10.30 -0.97
C ILE A 109 -14.21 -11.70 -0.63
N ARG A 110 -15.40 -12.03 -1.08
CA ARG A 110 -16.03 -13.35 -0.79
C ARG A 110 -15.31 -14.52 -1.45
N ASP A 111 -14.75 -14.30 -2.63
CA ASP A 111 -14.12 -15.36 -3.42
C ASP A 111 -12.64 -15.58 -3.05
N SER A 112 -12.08 -14.73 -2.21
CA SER A 112 -10.70 -14.88 -1.73
C SER A 112 -10.68 -15.74 -0.47
N ASP A 113 -9.99 -16.88 -0.52
CA ASP A 113 -9.74 -17.70 0.67
C ASP A 113 -8.83 -16.99 1.68
N SER A 114 -7.93 -16.14 1.19
CA SER A 114 -7.07 -15.29 1.99
C SER A 114 -6.62 -14.07 1.20
N TYR A 115 -6.68 -12.89 1.82
CA TYR A 115 -6.09 -11.67 1.25
C TYR A 115 -4.57 -11.63 1.39
N MET A 116 -4.05 -12.24 2.46
CA MET A 116 -2.63 -12.20 2.81
C MET A 116 -1.80 -13.28 2.11
N ASP A 117 -2.45 -14.29 1.55
CA ASP A 117 -1.80 -15.35 0.78
C ASP A 117 -2.02 -15.08 -0.73
N PRO A 118 -1.03 -14.53 -1.46
CA PRO A 118 -1.20 -14.12 -2.85
C PRO A 118 -1.80 -15.19 -3.77
N PRO A 119 -1.39 -16.47 -3.71
CA PRO A 119 -2.01 -17.54 -4.51
C PRO A 119 -3.50 -17.78 -4.26
N LYS A 120 -4.00 -17.45 -3.05
CA LYS A 120 -5.39 -17.61 -2.65
C LYS A 120 -6.20 -16.32 -2.71
N SER A 121 -5.59 -15.24 -3.11
CA SER A 121 -6.21 -13.93 -3.20
C SER A 121 -6.71 -13.63 -4.61
N VAL A 122 -8.01 -13.58 -4.79
CA VAL A 122 -8.63 -13.14 -6.06
C VAL A 122 -8.24 -11.69 -6.38
N LEU A 123 -8.13 -10.85 -5.35
CA LEU A 123 -7.62 -9.48 -5.48
C LEU A 123 -6.21 -9.46 -6.10
N ASN A 124 -5.30 -10.27 -5.59
CA ASN A 124 -3.94 -10.32 -6.12
C ASN A 124 -3.92 -10.77 -7.59
N HIS A 125 -4.74 -11.75 -7.96
CA HIS A 125 -4.87 -12.20 -9.35
C HIS A 125 -5.39 -11.09 -10.27
N LYS A 126 -6.36 -10.28 -9.80
CA LYS A 126 -6.86 -9.11 -10.56
C LYS A 126 -5.75 -8.06 -10.73
N VAL A 127 -5.05 -7.73 -9.66
CA VAL A 127 -3.95 -6.76 -9.68
C VAL A 127 -2.81 -7.18 -10.63
N ILE A 128 -2.45 -8.47 -10.65
CA ILE A 128 -1.45 -9.00 -11.60
C ILE A 128 -1.92 -8.82 -13.06
N ARG A 129 -3.21 -9.04 -13.35
CA ARG A 129 -3.74 -8.82 -14.71
C ARG A 129 -3.71 -7.36 -15.11
N LEU A 130 -4.08 -6.46 -14.20
CA LEU A 130 -4.02 -5.01 -14.42
C LEU A 130 -2.57 -4.54 -14.60
N GLY A 131 -1.65 -5.06 -13.80
CA GLY A 131 -0.23 -4.74 -13.90
C GLY A 131 0.39 -5.06 -15.24
N LYS A 132 -0.09 -6.08 -15.94
CA LYS A 132 0.36 -6.39 -17.30
C LYS A 132 0.03 -5.26 -18.30
N LEU A 133 -1.08 -4.54 -18.11
CA LEU A 133 -1.39 -3.37 -18.92
C LEU A 133 -0.40 -2.22 -18.67
N VAL A 134 0.12 -2.13 -17.45
CA VAL A 134 1.19 -1.17 -17.10
C VAL A 134 2.49 -1.57 -17.80
N ASP A 135 2.90 -2.84 -17.69
CA ASP A 135 4.15 -3.36 -18.27
C ASP A 135 4.23 -3.20 -19.80
N GLU A 136 3.06 -3.21 -20.47
CA GLU A 136 2.98 -3.01 -21.92
C GLU A 136 3.26 -1.56 -22.34
N GLN A 137 3.14 -0.59 -21.43
CA GLN A 137 3.19 0.83 -21.75
C GLN A 137 4.29 1.61 -21.05
N CYS A 138 4.75 1.14 -19.89
CA CYS A 138 5.73 1.83 -19.09
C CYS A 138 6.79 0.88 -18.54
N LYS A 139 8.05 1.31 -18.52
CA LYS A 139 9.12 0.60 -17.82
C LYS A 139 9.04 0.93 -16.34
N VAL A 140 8.76 -0.08 -15.51
CA VAL A 140 8.72 0.07 -14.06
C VAL A 140 9.91 -0.61 -13.42
N PHE A 141 10.63 0.12 -12.59
CA PHE A 141 11.69 -0.41 -11.73
C PHE A 141 11.23 -0.35 -10.28
N HIS A 142 11.11 -1.50 -9.62
CA HIS A 142 10.67 -1.59 -8.23
C HIS A 142 11.87 -1.62 -7.28
N ILE A 143 11.83 -0.73 -6.28
CA ILE A 143 12.70 -0.78 -5.11
C ILE A 143 11.80 -1.11 -3.92
N GLU A 144 11.84 -2.35 -3.47
CA GLU A 144 10.97 -2.85 -2.42
C GLU A 144 11.78 -3.22 -1.19
N THR A 145 11.31 -2.78 -0.04
CA THR A 145 11.91 -3.11 1.25
C THR A 145 10.93 -3.93 2.07
N ALA A 146 11.41 -4.98 2.70
CA ALA A 146 10.63 -5.74 3.67
C ALA A 146 10.81 -5.17 5.07
N ILE A 147 9.75 -5.18 5.86
CA ILE A 147 9.85 -4.81 7.26
C ILE A 147 10.62 -5.88 8.02
N ASN A 148 11.53 -5.40 8.87
CA ASN A 148 12.22 -6.27 9.82
C ASN A 148 11.23 -6.78 10.87
N ASN A 149 11.06 -8.10 10.98
CA ASN A 149 10.20 -8.72 11.98
C ASN A 149 10.68 -8.56 13.44
N ARG A 150 11.86 -7.96 13.67
CA ARG A 150 12.36 -7.57 15.00
C ARG A 150 11.90 -6.18 15.45
N MET A 151 10.88 -5.64 14.83
CA MET A 151 10.32 -4.32 15.12
C MET A 151 9.59 -4.23 16.47
N PHE A 152 9.18 -5.35 17.04
CA PHE A 152 8.48 -5.38 18.31
C PHE A 152 9.46 -5.47 19.48
N PRO A 153 9.12 -4.85 20.63
CA PRO A 153 9.90 -5.01 21.85
C PRO A 153 10.01 -6.47 22.28
N GLU A 154 11.05 -6.78 23.05
CA GLU A 154 11.24 -8.11 23.63
C GLU A 154 9.96 -8.61 24.33
N GLY A 155 9.60 -9.86 24.11
CA GLY A 155 8.37 -10.46 24.64
C GLY A 155 7.12 -10.30 23.75
N TYR A 156 7.19 -9.51 22.67
CA TYR A 156 6.13 -9.36 21.67
C TYR A 156 6.46 -10.01 20.32
N ASP A 157 7.52 -10.79 20.25
CA ASP A 157 7.96 -11.55 19.08
C ASP A 157 6.89 -12.49 18.52
N ILE A 158 5.96 -12.92 19.37
CA ILE A 158 4.79 -13.71 18.98
C ILE A 158 3.93 -13.02 17.90
N LEU A 159 3.94 -11.67 17.83
CA LEU A 159 3.18 -10.90 16.84
C LEU A 159 3.75 -11.00 15.42
N THR A 160 4.95 -11.54 15.27
CA THR A 160 5.62 -11.69 13.97
C THR A 160 5.72 -13.14 13.50
N ARG A 161 5.23 -14.10 14.31
CA ARG A 161 5.28 -15.53 14.00
C ARG A 161 3.97 -16.02 13.43
N ASN A 162 4.04 -17.04 12.58
CA ASN A 162 2.87 -17.72 12.07
C ASN A 162 2.14 -18.45 13.21
N GLU A 163 0.82 -18.31 13.29
CA GLU A 163 0.00 -18.97 14.32
C GLU A 163 0.05 -20.50 14.23
N ASP A 164 0.31 -21.06 13.05
CA ASP A 164 0.48 -22.49 12.85
C ASP A 164 1.73 -23.05 13.57
N GLU A 165 2.71 -22.19 13.83
CA GLU A 165 3.95 -22.52 14.54
C GLU A 165 3.86 -22.30 16.05
N PHE A 166 2.70 -21.86 16.56
CA PHE A 166 2.53 -21.58 17.98
C PHE A 166 2.55 -22.86 18.83
N SER A 167 3.42 -22.86 19.80
CA SER A 167 3.36 -23.82 20.89
C SER A 167 2.10 -23.60 21.75
N PHE A 168 1.78 -24.55 22.62
CA PHE A 168 0.69 -24.38 23.59
C PHE A 168 0.86 -23.11 24.44
N ALA A 169 2.08 -22.83 24.89
CA ALA A 169 2.38 -21.63 25.66
C ALA A 169 2.19 -20.34 24.84
N ASP A 170 2.54 -20.35 23.55
CA ASP A 170 2.32 -19.23 22.65
C ASP A 170 0.82 -18.97 22.46
N ARG A 171 0.02 -20.00 22.26
CA ARG A 171 -1.44 -19.87 22.12
C ARG A 171 -2.09 -19.28 23.37
N MET A 172 -1.67 -19.73 24.56
CA MET A 172 -2.13 -19.16 25.83
C MET A 172 -1.75 -17.67 25.96
N LYS A 173 -0.50 -17.34 25.63
CA LYS A 173 -0.01 -15.96 25.63
C LYS A 173 -0.79 -15.08 24.65
N TRP A 174 -1.01 -15.55 23.43
CA TRP A 174 -1.79 -14.89 22.39
C TRP A 174 -3.23 -14.60 22.86
N GLU A 175 -3.92 -15.60 23.41
CA GLU A 175 -5.27 -15.42 23.92
C GLU A 175 -5.38 -14.38 25.04
N VAL A 176 -4.42 -14.40 25.98
CA VAL A 176 -4.38 -13.41 27.06
C VAL A 176 -4.15 -12.02 26.49
N MET A 177 -3.21 -11.87 25.56
CA MET A 177 -2.92 -10.59 24.90
C MET A 177 -4.14 -10.08 24.12
N ALA A 178 -4.78 -10.91 23.31
CA ALA A 178 -5.95 -10.56 22.51
C ALA A 178 -7.14 -10.16 23.38
N LYS A 179 -7.43 -10.93 24.45
CA LYS A 179 -8.48 -10.60 25.43
C LYS A 179 -8.19 -9.32 26.19
N THR A 180 -6.95 -9.07 26.53
CA THR A 180 -6.54 -7.83 27.21
C THR A 180 -6.71 -6.64 26.29
N PHE A 181 -6.21 -6.74 25.07
CA PHE A 181 -6.31 -5.69 24.05
C PHE A 181 -7.77 -5.38 23.70
N SER A 182 -8.62 -6.40 23.55
CA SER A 182 -10.04 -6.20 23.22
C SER A 182 -10.82 -5.46 24.32
N LYS A 183 -10.40 -5.62 25.59
CA LYS A 183 -11.02 -4.94 26.74
C LYS A 183 -10.45 -3.56 27.04
N MET A 184 -9.36 -3.17 26.40
CA MET A 184 -8.77 -1.85 26.61
C MET A 184 -9.70 -0.74 26.10
N PRO A 185 -9.80 0.40 26.82
CA PRO A 185 -10.45 1.60 26.29
C PRO A 185 -9.85 2.05 24.95
N ARG A 186 -10.68 2.52 24.03
CA ARG A 186 -10.24 2.94 22.69
C ARG A 186 -9.02 3.88 22.70
N MET A 187 -9.00 4.83 23.66
CA MET A 187 -7.89 5.78 23.79
C MET A 187 -6.58 5.11 24.21
N ALA A 188 -6.63 4.11 25.09
CA ALA A 188 -5.46 3.35 25.51
C ALA A 188 -4.92 2.47 24.38
N ARG A 189 -5.80 1.78 23.64
CA ARG A 189 -5.43 1.03 22.42
C ARG A 189 -4.73 1.91 21.38
N ARG A 190 -5.30 3.08 21.14
CA ARG A 190 -4.73 4.04 20.19
C ARG A 190 -3.34 4.51 20.63
N LYS A 191 -3.14 4.86 21.90
CA LYS A 191 -1.82 5.24 22.43
C LYS A 191 -0.80 4.11 22.33
N MET A 192 -1.21 2.88 22.64
CA MET A 192 -0.33 1.71 22.52
C MET A 192 0.08 1.46 21.06
N LEU A 193 -0.85 1.53 20.12
CA LEU A 193 -0.57 1.40 18.72
C LEU A 193 0.37 2.50 18.20
N HIS A 194 0.23 3.74 18.65
CA HIS A 194 1.12 4.84 18.30
C HIS A 194 2.54 4.73 18.90
N ALA A 195 2.72 3.92 19.93
CA ALA A 195 4.03 3.68 20.53
C ALA A 195 4.88 2.66 19.77
N ILE A 196 4.28 1.92 18.80
CA ILE A 196 4.97 0.93 17.99
C ILE A 196 5.52 1.64 16.72
N PRO A 197 6.85 1.66 16.49
CA PRO A 197 7.49 2.51 15.49
C PRO A 197 7.04 2.33 14.03
N ALA A 198 6.53 1.15 13.67
CA ALA A 198 6.19 0.81 12.28
C ALA A 198 4.74 1.11 11.87
N GLN A 199 3.95 1.81 12.68
CA GLN A 199 2.49 1.77 12.57
C GLN A 199 1.80 2.99 11.98
N TYR A 200 2.54 3.98 11.54
CA TYR A 200 1.89 5.15 10.92
C TYR A 200 1.05 4.77 9.69
N GLU A 201 1.41 3.73 8.96
CA GLU A 201 0.70 3.29 7.76
C GLU A 201 -0.48 2.35 8.07
N LEU A 202 -0.33 1.42 9.01
CA LEU A 202 -1.43 0.54 9.43
C LEU A 202 -2.61 1.30 10.08
N ILE A 203 -2.33 2.40 10.76
CA ILE A 203 -3.37 3.22 11.41
C ILE A 203 -4.07 4.15 10.41
N ALA A 204 -3.43 4.51 9.30
CA ALA A 204 -4.04 5.30 8.25
C ALA A 204 -5.08 4.50 7.43
N CYS A 205 -5.01 3.16 7.45
CA CYS A 205 -5.93 2.27 6.72
C CYS A 205 -7.18 1.85 7.52
N TYR A 206 -7.28 2.21 8.81
CA TYR A 206 -8.39 1.90 9.71
C TYR A 206 -8.82 3.16 10.49
#